data_53590292629696885b4e8fe46c106c70
#
_entry.id   53590292629696885b4e8fe46c106c70
#
_cell.length_a   1.000
_cell.length_b   1.000
_cell.length_c   1.000
_cell.angle_alpha   90.00
_cell.angle_beta   90.00
_cell.angle_gamma   90.00
#
_symmetry.space_group_name_H-M   'P 1'
#
loop_
_entity.id
_entity.type
_entity.pdbx_description
1 polymer ?
#
loop_
_entity_poly.entity_id
_entity_poly.type
_entity_poly.pdbx_seq_one_letter_code
_entity_poly.pdbx_strand_id
1 'polypeptide(L)'
;MSPRERPVAIITGGRRGIGLGVARALAADGFDIAITGIGDSDSATDAMLADISTLGGRAIYLKGDLADLSGHAGTVSAIEDRLGGIECLVNNAGIASVVRADFLDLAPENFDTIVSTNLRGTVFFTQAVLRSMLAGQAARGPRSVINITSVSAALSSPERLDYCMTKAGLAAFSQGLALRLAETGIAVFEIRPGIIRSDMTAGVSAKYDALIDGGLVPVRRWGEPDDIGSAVAALATGRFGFATGSVINLDGGLSIGRL
;
A
#
# COMPACT_ATOMS: atom_id res chain seq x y z
N MET A 1 14.16 30.66 11.43
CA MET A 1 13.73 29.88 10.25
C MET A 1 12.40 29.24 10.59
N SER A 2 11.34 29.50 9.84
CA SER A 2 10.05 28.79 9.98
C SER A 2 10.32 27.27 9.88
N PRO A 3 9.72 26.43 10.74
CA PRO A 3 9.85 24.99 10.61
C PRO A 3 9.41 24.61 9.18
N ARG A 4 10.25 23.91 8.46
CA ARG A 4 9.92 23.42 7.11
C ARG A 4 8.68 22.55 7.25
N GLU A 5 7.59 22.91 6.62
CA GLU A 5 6.39 22.06 6.61
C GLU A 5 6.76 20.69 6.03
N ARG A 6 6.40 19.63 6.75
CA ARG A 6 6.71 18.24 6.36
C ARG A 6 5.75 17.80 5.24
N PRO A 7 6.21 17.03 4.26
CA PRO A 7 5.32 16.41 3.29
C PRO A 7 4.38 15.41 3.99
N VAL A 8 3.18 15.24 3.45
CA VAL A 8 2.15 14.34 4.00
C VAL A 8 2.08 13.07 3.18
N ALA A 9 2.10 11.93 3.86
CA ALA A 9 1.86 10.61 3.25
C ALA A 9 0.58 9.97 3.80
N ILE A 10 -0.27 9.48 2.89
CA ILE A 10 -1.42 8.64 3.22
C ILE A 10 -1.05 7.18 3.05
N ILE A 11 -1.30 6.35 4.07
CA ILE A 11 -1.13 4.90 4.01
C ILE A 11 -2.49 4.23 4.27
N THR A 12 -3.06 3.62 3.25
CA THR A 12 -4.29 2.84 3.45
C THR A 12 -3.96 1.51 4.12
N GLY A 13 -4.75 1.14 5.15
CA GLY A 13 -4.51 -0.09 5.92
C GLY A 13 -3.22 -0.07 6.74
N GLY A 14 -2.82 1.11 7.27
CA GLY A 14 -1.52 1.33 7.92
C GLY A 14 -1.43 0.92 9.40
N ARG A 15 -2.47 0.34 10.01
CA ARG A 15 -2.46 0.01 11.46
C ARG A 15 -1.56 -1.16 11.83
N ARG A 16 -1.18 -2.02 10.89
CA ARG A 16 -0.41 -3.25 11.13
C ARG A 16 0.32 -3.74 9.88
N GLY A 17 1.15 -4.76 10.05
CA GLY A 17 1.84 -5.44 8.95
C GLY A 17 2.62 -4.50 8.05
N ILE A 18 2.54 -4.73 6.74
CA ILE A 18 3.26 -3.92 5.73
C ILE A 18 2.95 -2.43 5.88
N GLY A 19 1.68 -2.07 6.03
CA GLY A 19 1.28 -0.66 6.13
C GLY A 19 1.89 0.06 7.33
N LEU A 20 2.03 -0.60 8.47
CA LEU A 20 2.70 -0.03 9.66
C LEU A 20 4.21 0.14 9.42
N GLY A 21 4.88 -0.85 8.82
CA GLY A 21 6.29 -0.73 8.45
C GLY A 21 6.52 0.46 7.49
N VAL A 22 5.63 0.63 6.51
CA VAL A 22 5.64 1.77 5.59
C VAL A 22 5.43 3.10 6.33
N ALA A 23 4.46 3.17 7.24
CA ALA A 23 4.19 4.38 8.01
C ALA A 23 5.39 4.82 8.85
N ARG A 24 6.06 3.88 9.52
CA ARG A 24 7.28 4.14 10.31
C ARG A 24 8.44 4.62 9.43
N ALA A 25 8.68 3.95 8.31
CA ALA A 25 9.76 4.31 7.39
C ALA A 25 9.58 5.72 6.82
N LEU A 26 8.37 6.07 6.37
CA LEU A 26 8.06 7.42 5.87
C LEU A 26 8.16 8.48 6.96
N ALA A 27 7.70 8.19 8.19
CA ALA A 27 7.83 9.10 9.32
C ALA A 27 9.32 9.41 9.65
N ALA A 28 10.18 8.38 9.64
CA ALA A 28 11.62 8.51 9.84
C ALA A 28 12.27 9.34 8.72
N ASP A 29 11.77 9.26 7.48
CA ASP A 29 12.22 10.05 6.33
C ASP A 29 11.57 11.45 6.26
N GLY A 30 10.85 11.85 7.29
CA GLY A 30 10.41 13.24 7.44
C GLY A 30 9.00 13.54 6.96
N PHE A 31 8.15 12.54 6.76
CA PHE A 31 6.73 12.75 6.44
C PHE A 31 5.86 12.90 7.68
N ASP A 32 4.80 13.70 7.59
CA ASP A 32 3.61 13.57 8.42
C ASP A 32 2.74 12.43 7.87
N ILE A 33 2.14 11.65 8.76
CA ILE A 33 1.52 10.37 8.41
C ILE A 33 0.01 10.39 8.64
N ALA A 34 -0.77 10.08 7.61
CA ALA A 34 -2.18 9.78 7.71
C ALA A 34 -2.41 8.28 7.45
N ILE A 35 -2.97 7.57 8.41
CA ILE A 35 -3.33 6.16 8.30
C ILE A 35 -4.84 6.05 8.16
N THR A 36 -5.32 5.25 7.19
CA THR A 36 -6.75 4.93 7.09
C THR A 36 -6.99 3.44 7.33
N GLY A 37 -8.18 3.09 7.82
CA GLY A 37 -8.60 1.71 8.05
C GLY A 37 -10.07 1.60 8.47
N ILE A 38 -10.61 0.39 8.45
CA ILE A 38 -12.06 0.14 8.66
C ILE A 38 -12.50 0.17 10.13
N GLY A 39 -11.60 -0.08 11.08
CA GLY A 39 -11.94 -0.11 12.52
C GLY A 39 -12.01 1.28 13.12
N ASP A 40 -12.70 1.39 14.26
CA ASP A 40 -12.62 2.60 15.09
C ASP A 40 -11.24 2.74 15.72
N SER A 41 -10.87 3.96 16.13
CA SER A 41 -9.66 4.19 16.92
C SER A 41 -9.83 3.55 18.31
N ASP A 42 -8.77 2.97 18.79
CA ASP A 42 -8.67 2.32 20.09
C ASP A 42 -7.32 2.64 20.74
N SER A 43 -7.12 2.22 21.98
CA SER A 43 -5.85 2.45 22.69
C SER A 43 -4.62 1.90 21.97
N ALA A 44 -4.75 0.82 21.21
CA ALA A 44 -3.67 0.28 20.40
C ALA A 44 -3.34 1.19 19.22
N THR A 45 -4.37 1.79 18.60
CA THR A 45 -4.19 2.81 17.56
C THR A 45 -3.51 4.06 18.12
N ASP A 46 -3.93 4.53 19.30
CA ASP A 46 -3.32 5.71 19.92
C ASP A 46 -1.84 5.46 20.28
N ALA A 47 -1.51 4.28 20.81
CA ALA A 47 -0.13 3.89 21.09
C ALA A 47 0.72 3.81 19.82
N MET A 48 0.17 3.26 18.74
CA MET A 48 0.83 3.21 17.43
C MET A 48 1.10 4.61 16.86
N LEU A 49 0.13 5.52 16.95
CA LEU A 49 0.31 6.91 16.48
C LEU A 49 1.36 7.66 17.31
N ALA A 50 1.38 7.43 18.63
CA ALA A 50 2.39 7.99 19.52
C ALA A 50 3.80 7.48 19.15
N ASP A 51 3.95 6.17 18.91
CA ASP A 51 5.21 5.56 18.47
C ASP A 51 5.70 6.17 17.14
N ILE A 52 4.84 6.27 16.13
CA ILE A 52 5.18 6.90 14.85
C ILE A 52 5.59 8.36 15.06
N SER A 53 4.90 9.08 15.94
CA SER A 53 5.21 10.50 16.23
C SER A 53 6.57 10.69 16.90
N THR A 54 7.11 9.67 17.58
CA THR A 54 8.49 9.74 18.14
C THR A 54 9.56 9.85 17.06
N LEU A 55 9.23 9.48 15.83
CA LEU A 55 10.10 9.62 14.65
C LEU A 55 10.13 11.05 14.10
N GLY A 56 9.41 11.97 14.74
CA GLY A 56 9.54 13.42 14.57
C GLY A 56 8.45 14.09 13.71
N GLY A 57 7.45 13.36 13.22
CA GLY A 57 6.31 13.90 12.47
C GLY A 57 4.99 13.83 13.25
N ARG A 58 3.93 14.37 12.67
CA ARG A 58 2.56 14.15 13.14
C ARG A 58 2.04 12.85 12.57
N ALA A 59 1.26 12.10 13.35
CA ALA A 59 0.56 10.92 12.88
C ALA A 59 -0.91 11.00 13.23
N ILE A 60 -1.79 10.72 12.27
CA ILE A 60 -3.23 10.68 12.50
C ILE A 60 -3.84 9.40 11.95
N TYR A 61 -4.95 8.99 12.54
CA TYR A 61 -5.77 7.90 12.04
C TYR A 61 -7.16 8.42 11.64
N LEU A 62 -7.68 7.94 10.52
CA LEU A 62 -9.05 8.15 10.09
C LEU A 62 -9.69 6.81 9.76
N LYS A 63 -10.89 6.60 10.33
CA LYS A 63 -11.73 5.48 9.91
C LYS A 63 -12.22 5.73 8.48
N GLY A 64 -12.05 4.74 7.62
CA GLY A 64 -12.52 4.79 6.23
C GLY A 64 -12.48 3.40 5.61
N ASP A 65 -13.58 3.01 4.99
CA ASP A 65 -13.67 1.78 4.21
C ASP A 65 -13.45 2.09 2.74
N LEU A 66 -12.46 1.44 2.12
CA LEU A 66 -12.22 1.61 0.68
C LEU A 66 -13.41 1.15 -0.17
N ALA A 67 -14.19 0.17 0.30
CA ALA A 67 -15.37 -0.30 -0.41
C ALA A 67 -16.51 0.75 -0.43
N ASP A 68 -16.55 1.65 0.57
CA ASP A 68 -17.49 2.77 0.61
C ASP A 68 -16.93 4.00 -0.11
N LEU A 69 -17.26 4.12 -1.39
CA LEU A 69 -16.78 5.25 -2.20
C LEU A 69 -17.30 6.61 -1.75
N SER A 70 -18.44 6.66 -1.06
CA SER A 70 -19.07 7.91 -0.62
C SER A 70 -18.23 8.64 0.42
N GLY A 71 -17.45 7.91 1.23
CA GLY A 71 -16.56 8.45 2.27
C GLY A 71 -15.23 8.99 1.77
N HIS A 72 -14.80 8.65 0.54
CA HIS A 72 -13.44 8.94 0.07
C HIS A 72 -13.09 10.43 0.08
N ALA A 73 -13.96 11.27 -0.48
CA ALA A 73 -13.71 12.72 -0.55
C ALA A 73 -13.63 13.35 0.86
N GLY A 74 -14.52 12.93 1.77
CA GLY A 74 -14.50 13.39 3.16
C GLY A 74 -13.23 12.98 3.90
N THR A 75 -12.74 11.76 3.67
CA THR A 75 -11.48 11.28 4.25
C THR A 75 -10.30 12.12 3.77
N VAL A 76 -10.22 12.42 2.47
CA VAL A 76 -9.15 13.25 1.89
C VAL A 76 -9.20 14.66 2.49
N SER A 77 -10.37 15.32 2.51
CA SER A 77 -10.53 16.65 3.11
C SER A 77 -10.12 16.68 4.58
N ALA A 78 -10.52 15.69 5.37
CA ALA A 78 -10.15 15.62 6.79
C ALA A 78 -8.64 15.42 7.02
N ILE A 79 -7.92 14.81 6.08
CA ILE A 79 -6.46 14.71 6.11
C ILE A 79 -5.85 16.08 5.81
N GLU A 80 -6.31 16.76 4.76
CA GLU A 80 -5.82 18.08 4.38
C GLU A 80 -6.04 19.12 5.48
N ASP A 81 -7.20 19.09 6.12
CA ASP A 81 -7.53 20.00 7.24
C ASP A 81 -6.58 19.83 8.43
N ARG A 82 -6.10 18.61 8.68
CA ARG A 82 -5.27 18.29 9.85
C ARG A 82 -3.78 18.36 9.56
N LEU A 83 -3.36 17.93 8.37
CA LEU A 83 -1.93 17.78 8.02
C LEU A 83 -1.50 18.70 6.89
N GLY A 84 -2.43 19.14 6.05
CA GLY A 84 -2.19 19.94 4.86
C GLY A 84 -2.09 19.10 3.59
N GLY A 85 -1.54 19.68 2.51
CA GLY A 85 -1.48 19.06 1.19
C GLY A 85 -0.76 17.71 1.17
N ILE A 86 -1.20 16.83 0.30
CA ILE A 86 -0.76 15.43 0.23
C ILE A 86 0.34 15.29 -0.82
N GLU A 87 1.47 14.69 -0.47
CA GLU A 87 2.58 14.43 -1.38
C GLU A 87 2.74 12.94 -1.74
N CYS A 88 2.36 12.02 -0.85
CA CYS A 88 2.51 10.60 -1.11
C CYS A 88 1.22 9.84 -0.79
N LEU A 89 0.79 8.97 -1.72
CA LEU A 89 -0.26 7.99 -1.47
C LEU A 89 0.32 6.59 -1.56
N VAL A 90 0.20 5.82 -0.49
CA VAL A 90 0.53 4.39 -0.48
C VAL A 90 -0.75 3.57 -0.41
N ASN A 91 -1.13 2.98 -1.52
CA ASN A 91 -2.23 2.04 -1.62
C ASN A 91 -1.78 0.66 -1.12
N ASN A 92 -1.95 0.43 0.17
CA ASN A 92 -1.54 -0.82 0.82
C ASN A 92 -2.75 -1.66 1.28
N ALA A 93 -3.87 -1.05 1.62
CA ALA A 93 -5.04 -1.78 2.10
C ALA A 93 -5.50 -2.86 1.11
N GLY A 94 -5.87 -4.00 1.65
CA GLY A 94 -6.42 -5.10 0.87
C GLY A 94 -6.68 -6.31 1.76
N ILE A 95 -7.53 -7.20 1.27
CA ILE A 95 -7.88 -8.46 1.92
C ILE A 95 -7.39 -9.64 1.08
N ALA A 96 -7.16 -10.78 1.73
CA ALA A 96 -6.95 -12.04 1.05
C ALA A 96 -8.27 -12.55 0.46
N SER A 97 -8.21 -13.60 -0.38
CA SER A 97 -9.43 -14.34 -0.77
C SER A 97 -10.22 -14.72 0.48
N VAL A 98 -11.52 -14.43 0.47
CA VAL A 98 -12.42 -14.73 1.60
C VAL A 98 -12.44 -16.23 1.87
N VAL A 99 -12.50 -17.01 0.80
CA VAL A 99 -12.39 -18.48 0.82
C VAL A 99 -11.31 -18.88 -0.17
N ARG A 100 -10.43 -19.80 0.23
CA ARG A 100 -9.47 -20.46 -0.67
C ARG A 100 -10.04 -21.79 -1.07
N ALA A 101 -10.46 -21.93 -2.31
CA ALA A 101 -11.11 -23.12 -2.83
C ALA A 101 -10.86 -23.29 -4.34
N ASP A 102 -11.41 -24.34 -4.91
CA ASP A 102 -11.48 -24.50 -6.37
C ASP A 102 -12.30 -23.34 -6.97
N PHE A 103 -11.92 -22.94 -8.18
CA PHE A 103 -12.63 -21.85 -8.88
C PHE A 103 -14.12 -22.15 -9.10
N LEU A 104 -14.49 -23.40 -9.29
CA LEU A 104 -15.89 -23.79 -9.50
C LEU A 104 -16.77 -23.57 -8.25
N ASP A 105 -16.13 -23.43 -7.07
CA ASP A 105 -16.80 -23.17 -5.79
C ASP A 105 -16.72 -21.66 -5.39
N LEU A 106 -16.18 -20.81 -6.25
CA LEU A 106 -16.07 -19.37 -5.96
C LEU A 106 -17.46 -18.72 -5.96
N ALA A 107 -17.91 -18.30 -4.79
CA ALA A 107 -19.17 -17.57 -4.64
C ALA A 107 -19.06 -16.12 -5.18
N PRO A 108 -20.08 -15.63 -5.93
CA PRO A 108 -20.08 -14.25 -6.44
C PRO A 108 -19.87 -13.20 -5.35
N GLU A 109 -20.45 -13.39 -4.16
CA GLU A 109 -20.37 -12.46 -3.03
C GLU A 109 -18.95 -12.33 -2.48
N ASN A 110 -18.18 -13.43 -2.51
CA ASN A 110 -16.77 -13.42 -2.12
C ASN A 110 -15.94 -12.66 -3.17
N PHE A 111 -16.21 -12.88 -4.44
CA PHE A 111 -15.59 -12.17 -5.54
C PHE A 111 -15.89 -10.66 -5.46
N ASP A 112 -17.14 -10.27 -5.27
CA ASP A 112 -17.57 -8.88 -5.15
C ASP A 112 -16.90 -8.19 -3.95
N THR A 113 -16.78 -8.88 -2.82
CA THR A 113 -16.14 -8.38 -1.61
C THR A 113 -14.68 -8.05 -1.85
N ILE A 114 -13.91 -8.96 -2.46
CA ILE A 114 -12.48 -8.74 -2.71
C ILE A 114 -12.24 -7.69 -3.80
N VAL A 115 -13.06 -7.67 -4.85
CA VAL A 115 -12.97 -6.68 -5.93
C VAL A 115 -13.33 -5.29 -5.40
N SER A 116 -14.40 -5.18 -4.61
CA SER A 116 -14.82 -3.90 -4.01
C SER A 116 -13.72 -3.27 -3.16
N THR A 117 -13.04 -4.06 -2.34
CA THR A 117 -11.98 -3.57 -1.46
C THR A 117 -10.67 -3.38 -2.21
N ASN A 118 -10.13 -4.45 -2.83
CA ASN A 118 -8.76 -4.45 -3.33
C ASN A 118 -8.59 -3.65 -4.61
N LEU A 119 -9.59 -3.65 -5.49
CA LEU A 119 -9.46 -3.01 -6.80
C LEU A 119 -10.31 -1.75 -6.90
N ARG A 120 -11.64 -1.87 -6.84
CA ARG A 120 -12.56 -0.75 -7.04
C ARG A 120 -12.30 0.37 -6.02
N GLY A 121 -12.24 0.04 -4.73
CA GLY A 121 -12.00 1.00 -3.66
C GLY A 121 -10.66 1.70 -3.81
N THR A 122 -9.58 0.94 -4.07
CA THR A 122 -8.24 1.50 -4.29
C THR A 122 -8.20 2.48 -5.46
N VAL A 123 -8.82 2.12 -6.61
CA VAL A 123 -8.86 2.98 -7.80
C VAL A 123 -9.57 4.31 -7.49
N PHE A 124 -10.74 4.27 -6.87
CA PHE A 124 -11.52 5.47 -6.60
C PHE A 124 -11.00 6.29 -5.43
N PHE A 125 -10.38 5.68 -4.43
CA PHE A 125 -9.65 6.43 -3.41
C PHE A 125 -8.44 7.16 -3.99
N THR A 126 -7.69 6.49 -4.87
CA THR A 126 -6.60 7.14 -5.61
C THR A 126 -7.11 8.33 -6.43
N GLN A 127 -8.27 8.18 -7.09
CA GLN A 127 -8.88 9.29 -7.83
C GLN A 127 -9.20 10.48 -6.91
N ALA A 128 -9.76 10.23 -5.72
CA ALA A 128 -10.08 11.29 -4.76
C ALA A 128 -8.80 12.02 -4.29
N VAL A 129 -7.73 11.28 -3.95
CA VAL A 129 -6.45 11.85 -3.55
C VAL A 129 -5.80 12.63 -4.70
N LEU A 130 -5.82 12.11 -5.91
CA LEU A 130 -5.25 12.80 -7.07
C LEU A 130 -5.97 14.09 -7.44
N ARG A 131 -7.30 14.16 -7.25
CA ARG A 131 -8.03 15.42 -7.40
C ARG A 131 -7.50 16.49 -6.47
N SER A 132 -7.20 16.15 -5.23
CA SER A 132 -6.56 17.05 -4.26
C SER A 132 -5.13 17.42 -4.69
N MET A 133 -4.28 16.43 -4.97
CA MET A 133 -2.90 16.67 -5.39
C MET A 133 -2.80 17.57 -6.63
N LEU A 134 -3.75 17.49 -7.56
CA LEU A 134 -3.75 18.26 -8.81
C LEU A 134 -4.45 19.61 -8.68
N ALA A 135 -5.26 19.85 -7.65
CA ALA A 135 -6.02 21.10 -7.46
C ALA A 135 -5.16 22.31 -7.06
N GLY A 136 -3.87 22.15 -6.83
CA GLY A 136 -2.96 23.27 -6.87
C GLY A 136 -2.40 23.81 -5.56
N GLN A 137 -2.38 23.07 -4.49
CA GLN A 137 -1.50 23.44 -3.36
C GLN A 137 -0.03 23.25 -3.77
N ALA A 138 0.83 24.24 -3.43
CA ALA A 138 2.27 24.11 -3.67
C ALA A 138 2.80 22.89 -2.93
N ALA A 139 3.38 21.93 -3.68
CA ALA A 139 3.93 20.72 -3.10
C ALA A 139 5.09 21.05 -2.15
N ARG A 140 5.11 20.44 -0.97
CA ARG A 140 6.17 20.58 0.02
C ARG A 140 7.36 19.67 -0.28
N GLY A 141 7.19 18.78 -1.26
CA GLY A 141 8.19 17.81 -1.68
C GLY A 141 7.80 17.10 -2.97
N PRO A 142 8.56 16.08 -3.37
CA PRO A 142 8.22 15.21 -4.48
C PRO A 142 6.87 14.52 -4.24
N ARG A 143 6.09 14.32 -5.32
CA ARG A 143 4.79 13.66 -5.25
C ARG A 143 4.85 12.27 -5.86
N SER A 144 4.18 11.30 -5.20
CA SER A 144 4.13 9.92 -5.67
C SER A 144 2.85 9.19 -5.29
N VAL A 145 2.50 8.19 -6.11
CA VAL A 145 1.53 7.14 -5.81
C VAL A 145 2.26 5.80 -5.84
N ILE A 146 2.20 5.04 -4.74
CA ILE A 146 2.87 3.75 -4.62
C ILE A 146 1.81 2.69 -4.34
N ASN A 147 1.66 1.74 -5.27
CA ASN A 147 0.68 0.67 -5.17
C ASN A 147 1.35 -0.61 -4.66
N ILE A 148 0.92 -1.10 -3.50
CA ILE A 148 1.35 -2.39 -2.96
C ILE A 148 0.46 -3.47 -3.55
N THR A 149 0.98 -4.15 -4.57
CA THR A 149 0.26 -5.23 -5.24
C THR A 149 0.62 -6.59 -4.60
N SER A 150 1.28 -7.46 -5.30
CA SER A 150 1.77 -8.78 -4.84
C SER A 150 2.53 -9.46 -5.96
N VAL A 151 3.38 -10.43 -5.67
CA VAL A 151 3.82 -11.42 -6.68
C VAL A 151 2.64 -12.08 -7.39
N SER A 152 1.48 -12.15 -6.74
CA SER A 152 0.22 -12.66 -7.33
C SER A 152 -0.35 -11.79 -8.46
N ALA A 153 0.23 -10.61 -8.74
CA ALA A 153 -0.08 -9.85 -9.94
C ALA A 153 0.50 -10.48 -11.22
N ALA A 154 1.52 -11.35 -11.08
CA ALA A 154 2.19 -12.03 -12.18
C ALA A 154 2.24 -13.56 -12.01
N LEU A 155 2.19 -14.05 -10.77
CA LEU A 155 2.19 -15.48 -10.47
C LEU A 155 0.79 -15.92 -10.04
N SER A 156 0.21 -16.87 -10.76
CA SER A 156 -1.14 -17.35 -10.47
C SER A 156 -1.17 -18.38 -9.34
N SER A 157 -2.25 -18.36 -8.56
CA SER A 157 -2.59 -19.38 -7.58
C SER A 157 -4.03 -19.83 -7.82
N PRO A 158 -4.26 -21.11 -8.24
CA PRO A 158 -5.61 -21.60 -8.55
C PRO A 158 -6.61 -21.44 -7.43
N GLU A 159 -6.17 -21.57 -6.17
CA GLU A 159 -7.01 -21.43 -4.97
C GLU A 159 -7.36 -19.98 -4.60
N ARG A 160 -6.87 -18.98 -5.37
CA ARG A 160 -7.01 -17.56 -5.07
C ARG A 160 -7.10 -16.73 -6.35
N LEU A 161 -7.83 -17.19 -7.34
CA LEU A 161 -7.92 -16.50 -8.63
C LEU A 161 -8.50 -15.09 -8.47
N ASP A 162 -9.50 -14.91 -7.61
CA ASP A 162 -10.10 -13.63 -7.26
C ASP A 162 -9.05 -12.62 -6.77
N TYR A 163 -8.20 -13.03 -5.83
CA TYR A 163 -7.09 -12.21 -5.34
C TYR A 163 -6.08 -11.89 -6.45
N CYS A 164 -5.66 -12.90 -7.23
CA CYS A 164 -4.74 -12.69 -8.34
C CYS A 164 -5.30 -11.69 -9.35
N MET A 165 -6.59 -11.79 -9.69
CA MET A 165 -7.26 -10.87 -10.61
C MET A 165 -7.24 -9.43 -10.07
N THR A 166 -7.52 -9.21 -8.77
CA THR A 166 -7.46 -7.86 -8.19
C THR A 166 -6.05 -7.28 -8.23
N LYS A 167 -5.03 -8.09 -7.95
CA LYS A 167 -3.62 -7.63 -7.96
C LYS A 167 -3.09 -7.41 -9.37
N ALA A 168 -3.48 -8.21 -10.34
CA ALA A 168 -3.20 -7.99 -11.76
C ALA A 168 -3.92 -6.73 -12.29
N GLY A 169 -5.17 -6.50 -11.88
CA GLY A 169 -5.90 -5.27 -12.18
C GLY A 169 -5.22 -4.02 -11.65
N LEU A 170 -4.71 -4.06 -10.40
CA LEU A 170 -3.93 -2.96 -9.83
C LEU A 170 -2.58 -2.75 -10.54
N ALA A 171 -1.93 -3.81 -11.03
CA ALA A 171 -0.72 -3.69 -11.83
C ALA A 171 -0.99 -2.94 -13.15
N ALA A 172 -2.06 -3.31 -13.86
CA ALA A 172 -2.49 -2.60 -15.07
C ALA A 172 -2.89 -1.13 -14.76
N PHE A 173 -3.60 -0.90 -13.65
CA PHE A 173 -3.95 0.43 -13.18
C PHE A 173 -2.69 1.28 -12.92
N SER A 174 -1.66 0.72 -12.28
CA SER A 174 -0.40 1.42 -11.97
C SER A 174 0.28 1.91 -13.24
N GLN A 175 0.34 1.09 -14.28
CA GLN A 175 0.94 1.45 -15.58
C GLN A 175 0.13 2.55 -16.28
N GLY A 176 -1.19 2.39 -16.37
CA GLY A 176 -2.06 3.39 -16.98
C GLY A 176 -2.01 4.73 -16.24
N LEU A 177 -1.93 4.68 -14.90
CA LEU A 177 -1.82 5.87 -14.05
C LEU A 177 -0.48 6.59 -14.24
N ALA A 178 0.63 5.86 -14.37
CA ALA A 178 1.95 6.42 -14.64
C ALA A 178 1.95 7.22 -15.96
N LEU A 179 1.36 6.67 -17.01
CA LEU A 179 1.21 7.37 -18.29
C LEU A 179 0.34 8.63 -18.15
N ARG A 180 -0.80 8.53 -17.44
CA ARG A 180 -1.72 9.67 -17.23
C ARG A 180 -1.07 10.80 -16.44
N LEU A 181 -0.14 10.50 -15.53
CA LEU A 181 0.47 11.47 -14.63
C LEU A 181 1.87 11.95 -15.08
N ALA A 182 2.39 11.44 -16.18
CA ALA A 182 3.78 11.68 -16.63
C ALA A 182 4.17 13.18 -16.68
N GLU A 183 3.25 14.04 -17.10
CA GLU A 183 3.50 15.50 -17.22
C GLU A 183 3.15 16.28 -15.95
N THR A 184 2.66 15.63 -14.90
CA THR A 184 2.20 16.31 -13.67
C THR A 184 3.24 16.38 -12.56
N GLY A 185 4.38 15.73 -12.74
CA GLY A 185 5.41 15.61 -11.71
C GLY A 185 5.05 14.64 -10.57
N ILE A 186 3.98 13.82 -10.73
CA ILE A 186 3.60 12.79 -9.78
C ILE A 186 4.11 11.43 -10.31
N ALA A 187 5.08 10.84 -9.63
CA ALA A 187 5.59 9.52 -10.00
C ALA A 187 4.65 8.40 -9.51
N VAL A 188 4.56 7.31 -10.27
CA VAL A 188 3.77 6.13 -9.90
C VAL A 188 4.66 4.91 -9.87
N PHE A 189 4.58 4.13 -8.79
CA PHE A 189 5.35 2.90 -8.63
C PHE A 189 4.46 1.73 -8.22
N GLU A 190 4.83 0.54 -8.63
CA GLU A 190 4.25 -0.71 -8.18
C GLU A 190 5.28 -1.48 -7.36
N ILE A 191 4.92 -1.89 -6.14
CA ILE A 191 5.72 -2.83 -5.34
C ILE A 191 4.98 -4.16 -5.30
N ARG A 192 5.69 -5.26 -5.59
CA ARG A 192 5.20 -6.63 -5.54
C ARG A 192 5.86 -7.37 -4.38
N PRO A 193 5.27 -7.36 -3.17
CA PRO A 193 5.75 -8.18 -2.07
C PRO A 193 5.64 -9.67 -2.38
N GLY A 194 6.63 -10.44 -1.90
CA GLY A 194 6.58 -11.89 -1.85
C GLY A 194 5.88 -12.41 -0.58
N ILE A 195 6.54 -13.33 0.11
CA ILE A 195 6.08 -13.90 1.38
C ILE A 195 6.57 -12.99 2.52
N ILE A 196 5.67 -12.14 3.02
CA ILE A 196 5.96 -11.16 4.08
C ILE A 196 5.28 -11.60 5.38
N ARG A 197 5.99 -11.48 6.49
CA ARG A 197 5.45 -11.73 7.83
C ARG A 197 4.38 -10.69 8.18
N SER A 198 3.15 -11.15 8.37
CA SER A 198 2.01 -10.29 8.68
C SER A 198 0.87 -11.12 9.26
N ASP A 199 -0.17 -10.47 9.80
CA ASP A 199 -1.38 -11.17 10.27
C ASP A 199 -2.06 -11.95 9.13
N MET A 200 -1.98 -11.46 7.89
CA MET A 200 -2.54 -12.15 6.72
C MET A 200 -1.87 -13.49 6.46
N THR A 201 -0.61 -13.66 6.85
CA THR A 201 0.18 -14.89 6.65
C THR A 201 0.29 -15.73 7.92
N ALA A 202 -0.13 -15.24 9.08
CA ALA A 202 0.02 -15.91 10.37
C ALA A 202 -0.63 -17.29 10.38
N GLY A 203 -1.85 -17.42 9.84
CA GLY A 203 -2.59 -18.68 9.81
C GLY A 203 -1.99 -19.77 8.91
N VAL A 204 -1.00 -19.44 8.09
CA VAL A 204 -0.33 -20.36 7.14
C VAL A 204 1.20 -20.32 7.29
N SER A 205 1.70 -19.82 8.42
CA SER A 205 3.14 -19.63 8.65
C SER A 205 3.93 -20.93 8.52
N ALA A 206 3.50 -22.01 9.14
CA ALA A 206 4.19 -23.31 9.08
C ALA A 206 4.34 -23.85 7.63
N LYS A 207 3.34 -23.63 6.76
CA LYS A 207 3.43 -23.97 5.34
C LYS A 207 4.53 -23.15 4.66
N TYR A 208 4.59 -21.85 4.93
CA TYR A 208 5.58 -20.98 4.33
C TYR A 208 6.99 -21.20 4.89
N ASP A 209 7.13 -21.50 6.18
CA ASP A 209 8.41 -21.88 6.78
C ASP A 209 9.03 -23.05 6.01
N ALA A 210 8.28 -24.13 5.82
CA ALA A 210 8.74 -25.31 5.07
C ALA A 210 9.10 -24.99 3.60
N LEU A 211 8.35 -24.10 2.95
CA LEU A 211 8.62 -23.68 1.56
C LEU A 211 9.88 -22.81 1.46
N ILE A 212 10.09 -21.90 2.42
CA ILE A 212 11.28 -21.04 2.49
C ILE A 212 12.52 -21.90 2.76
N ASP A 213 12.45 -22.81 3.72
CA ASP A 213 13.53 -23.76 4.03
C ASP A 213 13.85 -24.64 2.83
N GLY A 214 12.81 -25.06 2.08
CA GLY A 214 12.92 -25.79 0.83
C GLY A 214 13.48 -24.98 -0.34
N GLY A 215 13.76 -23.67 -0.16
CA GLY A 215 14.40 -22.80 -1.15
C GLY A 215 13.43 -22.15 -2.14
N LEU A 216 12.12 -22.12 -1.86
CA LEU A 216 11.15 -21.38 -2.68
C LEU A 216 11.54 -19.90 -2.78
N VAL A 217 11.97 -19.30 -1.67
CA VAL A 217 12.54 -17.96 -1.61
C VAL A 217 14.05 -18.05 -1.61
N PRO A 218 14.76 -17.59 -2.66
CA PRO A 218 16.22 -17.69 -2.75
C PRO A 218 16.99 -17.07 -1.59
N VAL A 219 16.48 -15.97 -1.03
CA VAL A 219 17.08 -15.29 0.13
C VAL A 219 16.91 -16.11 1.44
N ARG A 220 16.12 -17.19 1.41
CA ARG A 220 15.90 -18.14 2.51
C ARG A 220 15.44 -17.51 3.82
N ARG A 221 14.65 -16.46 3.74
CA ARG A 221 13.96 -15.87 4.89
C ARG A 221 12.60 -15.31 4.49
N TRP A 222 11.77 -15.08 5.48
CA TRP A 222 10.62 -14.22 5.32
C TRP A 222 11.06 -12.81 4.95
N GLY A 223 10.26 -12.13 4.13
CA GLY A 223 10.29 -10.68 4.09
C GLY A 223 9.63 -10.12 5.34
N GLU A 224 10.11 -8.99 5.80
CA GLU A 224 9.53 -8.27 6.94
C GLU A 224 8.83 -6.99 6.45
N PRO A 225 7.87 -6.43 7.21
CA PRO A 225 7.25 -5.15 6.89
C PRO A 225 8.25 -4.03 6.60
N ASP A 226 9.39 -4.04 7.30
CA ASP A 226 10.44 -3.04 7.14
C ASP A 226 11.18 -3.16 5.80
N ASP A 227 11.27 -4.35 5.20
CA ASP A 227 11.80 -4.51 3.84
C ASP A 227 10.96 -3.70 2.83
N ILE A 228 9.64 -3.74 3.01
CA ILE A 228 8.70 -2.98 2.16
C ILE A 228 8.74 -1.50 2.50
N GLY A 229 8.74 -1.17 3.80
CA GLY A 229 8.79 0.20 4.30
C GLY A 229 10.00 0.97 3.75
N SER A 230 11.19 0.38 3.81
CA SER A 230 12.43 0.97 3.31
C SER A 230 12.38 1.28 1.82
N ALA A 231 11.80 0.38 1.01
CA ALA A 231 11.65 0.60 -0.42
C ALA A 231 10.65 1.72 -0.73
N VAL A 232 9.49 1.74 -0.03
CA VAL A 232 8.49 2.81 -0.16
C VAL A 232 9.12 4.16 0.17
N ALA A 233 9.82 4.26 1.30
CA ALA A 233 10.48 5.48 1.73
C ALA A 233 11.49 5.98 0.68
N ALA A 234 12.33 5.09 0.14
CA ALA A 234 13.26 5.45 -0.93
C ALA A 234 12.57 6.01 -2.18
N LEU A 235 11.45 5.40 -2.61
CA LEU A 235 10.68 5.84 -3.78
C LEU A 235 9.98 7.19 -3.54
N ALA A 236 9.50 7.44 -2.33
CA ALA A 236 8.81 8.66 -1.96
C ALA A 236 9.74 9.90 -1.94
N THR A 237 11.08 9.71 -1.88
CA THR A 237 12.06 10.82 -1.88
C THR A 237 12.16 11.60 -3.19
N GLY A 238 11.51 11.14 -4.26
CA GLY A 238 11.58 11.74 -5.60
C GLY A 238 12.86 11.42 -6.40
N ARG A 239 13.83 10.74 -5.80
CA ARG A 239 15.10 10.35 -6.47
C ARG A 239 14.88 9.43 -7.68
N PHE A 240 13.75 8.74 -7.72
CA PHE A 240 13.37 7.80 -8.77
C PHE A 240 12.29 8.35 -9.71
N GLY A 241 12.07 9.67 -9.76
CA GLY A 241 10.97 10.26 -10.55
C GLY A 241 10.97 9.87 -12.03
N PHE A 242 12.16 9.71 -12.64
CA PHE A 242 12.29 9.27 -14.04
C PHE A 242 11.95 7.78 -14.24
N ALA A 243 11.91 6.99 -13.15
CA ALA A 243 11.51 5.57 -13.16
C ALA A 243 9.99 5.38 -12.92
N THR A 244 9.16 6.42 -13.15
CA THR A 244 7.69 6.28 -13.05
C THR A 244 7.20 5.11 -13.91
N GLY A 245 6.23 4.36 -13.39
CA GLY A 245 5.72 3.13 -14.01
C GLY A 245 6.53 1.87 -13.69
N SER A 246 7.64 1.98 -12.96
CA SER A 246 8.46 0.82 -12.60
C SER A 246 7.75 -0.11 -11.63
N VAL A 247 8.03 -1.40 -11.81
CA VAL A 247 7.62 -2.51 -10.93
C VAL A 247 8.83 -2.97 -10.13
N ILE A 248 8.70 -3.02 -8.81
CA ILE A 248 9.75 -3.48 -7.91
C ILE A 248 9.28 -4.76 -7.22
N ASN A 249 9.91 -5.89 -7.53
CA ASN A 249 9.67 -7.16 -6.84
C ASN A 249 10.46 -7.15 -5.52
N LEU A 250 9.74 -7.19 -4.39
CA LEU A 250 10.32 -7.34 -3.06
C LEU A 250 9.95 -8.70 -2.49
N ASP A 251 10.51 -9.73 -3.06
CA ASP A 251 10.07 -11.12 -2.90
C ASP A 251 11.22 -12.10 -2.58
N GLY A 252 12.42 -11.58 -2.31
CA GLY A 252 13.60 -12.40 -2.03
C GLY A 252 14.02 -13.29 -3.20
N GLY A 253 13.64 -12.92 -4.43
CA GLY A 253 13.92 -13.66 -5.65
C GLY A 253 12.91 -14.76 -5.99
N LEU A 254 11.78 -14.83 -5.28
CA LEU A 254 10.75 -15.85 -5.47
C LEU A 254 10.23 -15.89 -6.92
N SER A 255 10.02 -14.73 -7.56
CA SER A 255 9.47 -14.64 -8.91
C SER A 255 10.50 -14.79 -10.04
N ILE A 256 11.79 -14.95 -9.71
CA ILE A 256 12.82 -15.18 -10.73
C ILE A 256 12.70 -16.62 -11.25
N GLY A 257 12.49 -16.76 -12.59
CA GLY A 257 12.51 -18.07 -13.26
C GLY A 257 13.86 -18.76 -13.08
N ARG A 258 13.86 -20.07 -12.78
CA ARG A 258 15.07 -20.87 -12.58
C ARG A 258 15.08 -22.04 -13.55
N LEU A 259 16.29 -22.46 -13.92
CA LEU A 259 16.55 -23.67 -14.69
C LEU A 259 16.50 -24.90 -13.77
#